data_f2ebb2979d99799e0ecbc67c3f590be6
#
_entry.id   f2ebb2979d99799e0ecbc67c3f590be6
#
_cell.length_a   1.000
_cell.length_b   1.000
_cell.length_c   1.000
_cell.angle_alpha   90.00
_cell.angle_beta   90.00
_cell.angle_gamma   90.00
#
_symmetry.space_group_name_H-M   'P 1'
#
loop_
_entity.id
_entity.type
_entity.pdbx_description
1 polymer ?
#
loop_
_entity_poly.entity_id
_entity_poly.type
_entity_poly.pdbx_seq_one_letter_code
_entity_poly.pdbx_strand_id
1 'polypeptide(L)'
;MSKKDKTLKGIKTPSRRKFFKAAAATGAVAAATLAMPSIAKAATTLKVQAAWGGGIFLENAQAYVKRVNEMSGGALKLDLLPVNSVVKTSQMQDAVHRGVLDGCHYVPAYWYSKAVSASLFGTGPCWGWSAQELLGWIHYGGGKELYTELMGNLGLNLVGFFNSPMPAQPMGWFKEQIKDASQLKGLKYRTVGLAADVLGEMGLSVVQLPGGEIQPAMKSGLIDAAEFNNPTSDSDFGMQDVSKHYHLASFHQSQEAFEIAFNKKTFNGLAPELQKILEYASEAENSNFYWHNTLRYADDLVKLKNKLGVNIYRTPDSIMAAQLDAWDVIVDKFNKADPFFKKVVISQKAY
;
A
#
# COMPACT_ATOMS: atom_id res chain seq x y z
N MET A 1 57.73 58.96 -21.12
CA MET A 1 56.41 58.85 -21.74
C MET A 1 55.42 58.41 -20.62
N SER A 2 54.49 59.28 -20.35
CA SER A 2 53.60 59.33 -19.16
C SER A 2 52.50 58.32 -19.22
N LYS A 3 52.30 57.53 -18.15
CA LYS A 3 51.06 56.75 -17.90
C LYS A 3 50.09 57.61 -17.08
N LYS A 4 48.92 57.82 -17.65
CA LYS A 4 47.80 58.50 -16.93
C LYS A 4 47.05 57.48 -16.06
N ASP A 5 47.04 57.76 -14.76
CA ASP A 5 46.17 57.14 -13.78
C ASP A 5 44.71 57.53 -13.99
N LYS A 6 43.82 56.53 -14.10
CA LYS A 6 42.39 56.72 -14.02
C LYS A 6 41.89 56.37 -12.61
N THR A 7 41.62 57.40 -11.84
CA THR A 7 40.98 57.31 -10.52
C THR A 7 39.53 56.80 -10.63
N LEU A 8 39.21 55.67 -10.06
CA LEU A 8 37.89 55.13 -9.87
C LEU A 8 37.13 55.97 -8.82
N LYS A 9 36.06 56.63 -9.22
CA LYS A 9 35.12 57.34 -8.33
C LYS A 9 34.40 56.34 -7.43
N GLY A 10 34.54 56.49 -6.12
CA GLY A 10 33.91 55.61 -5.12
C GLY A 10 32.38 55.63 -5.16
N ILE A 11 31.78 54.46 -5.16
CA ILE A 11 30.35 54.25 -5.00
C ILE A 11 30.03 54.51 -3.53
N LYS A 12 29.22 55.55 -3.25
CA LYS A 12 28.73 55.84 -1.90
C LYS A 12 27.68 54.81 -1.52
N THR A 13 28.03 53.89 -0.60
CA THR A 13 27.07 52.98 0.04
C THR A 13 26.10 53.80 0.91
N PRO A 14 24.79 53.57 0.80
CA PRO A 14 23.81 54.28 1.65
C PRO A 14 23.94 53.78 3.10
N SER A 15 23.91 54.73 4.05
CA SER A 15 24.06 54.43 5.48
C SER A 15 22.94 53.53 5.97
N ARG A 16 23.29 52.51 6.78
CA ARG A 16 22.37 51.58 7.43
C ARG A 16 21.16 52.25 8.10
N ARG A 17 21.32 53.45 8.62
CA ARG A 17 20.25 54.23 9.24
C ARG A 17 19.17 54.72 8.26
N LYS A 18 19.51 54.97 6.98
CA LYS A 18 18.53 55.32 5.94
C LYS A 18 17.74 54.12 5.44
N PHE A 19 18.36 52.95 5.43
CA PHE A 19 17.69 51.69 5.05
C PHE A 19 16.62 51.30 6.07
N PHE A 20 16.88 51.38 7.36
CA PHE A 20 15.91 51.08 8.42
C PHE A 20 14.75 52.09 8.50
N LYS A 21 14.96 53.37 8.14
CA LYS A 21 13.87 54.36 8.06
C LYS A 21 12.94 54.13 6.85
N ALA A 22 13.45 53.63 5.74
CA ALA A 22 12.64 53.26 4.57
C ALA A 22 11.85 51.99 4.79
N ALA A 23 12.42 50.97 5.51
CA ALA A 23 11.75 49.71 5.84
C ALA A 23 10.61 49.91 6.86
N ALA A 24 10.73 50.90 7.80
CA ALA A 24 9.65 51.17 8.75
C ALA A 24 8.43 51.87 8.14
N ALA A 25 8.61 52.60 7.05
CA ALA A 25 7.50 53.29 6.38
C ALA A 25 6.71 52.37 5.43
N THR A 26 7.34 51.28 4.93
CA THR A 26 6.66 50.29 4.07
C THR A 26 6.01 49.15 4.88
N GLY A 27 6.43 48.90 6.12
CA GLY A 27 5.90 47.88 7.01
C GLY A 27 4.47 48.14 7.51
N ALA A 28 4.06 49.42 7.61
CA ALA A 28 2.72 49.75 8.12
C ALA A 28 1.59 49.58 7.12
N VAL A 29 1.88 49.54 5.81
CA VAL A 29 0.85 49.32 4.76
C VAL A 29 0.68 47.82 4.47
N ALA A 30 1.71 46.99 4.69
CA ALA A 30 1.63 45.56 4.45
C ALA A 30 0.90 44.78 5.58
N ALA A 31 0.81 45.34 6.78
CA ALA A 31 0.13 44.69 7.92
C ALA A 31 -1.40 44.84 7.87
N ALA A 32 -1.94 45.77 7.07
CA ALA A 32 -3.38 46.00 6.97
C ALA A 32 -4.09 45.05 5.94
N THR A 33 -3.34 44.33 5.11
CA THR A 33 -3.91 43.45 4.08
C THR A 33 -3.92 41.96 4.48
N LEU A 34 -3.45 41.59 5.69
CA LEU A 34 -3.39 40.21 6.15
C LEU A 34 -4.55 39.79 7.08
N ALA A 35 -5.48 40.70 7.36
CA ALA A 35 -6.68 40.40 8.13
C ALA A 35 -7.93 40.35 7.24
N MET A 36 -7.91 39.61 6.13
CA MET A 36 -9.17 39.12 5.61
C MET A 36 -9.64 38.00 6.54
N PRO A 37 -10.84 38.09 7.14
CA PRO A 37 -11.40 36.95 7.80
C PRO A 37 -11.58 35.86 6.72
N SER A 38 -10.73 34.84 6.76
CA SER A 38 -11.05 33.61 6.04
C SER A 38 -12.37 33.15 6.62
N ILE A 39 -13.45 33.23 5.85
CA ILE A 39 -14.68 32.51 6.18
C ILE A 39 -14.19 31.05 6.31
N ALA A 40 -14.13 30.57 7.53
CA ALA A 40 -13.77 29.19 7.80
C ALA A 40 -14.83 28.33 7.06
N LYS A 41 -14.47 27.91 5.84
CA LYS A 41 -15.29 26.92 5.13
C LYS A 41 -15.40 25.73 6.08
N ALA A 42 -16.62 25.33 6.40
CA ALA A 42 -16.82 24.13 7.24
C ALA A 42 -15.98 22.98 6.67
N ALA A 43 -15.22 22.31 7.54
CA ALA A 43 -14.37 21.20 7.13
C ALA A 43 -15.20 20.14 6.40
N THR A 44 -14.77 19.74 5.22
CA THR A 44 -15.35 18.57 4.55
C THR A 44 -14.90 17.33 5.30
N THR A 45 -15.84 16.53 5.80
CA THR A 45 -15.50 15.26 6.48
C THR A 45 -15.81 14.09 5.56
N LEU A 46 -14.82 13.20 5.35
CA LEU A 46 -14.94 11.97 4.57
C LEU A 46 -14.82 10.75 5.48
N LYS A 47 -15.76 9.82 5.37
CA LYS A 47 -15.77 8.54 6.09
C LYS A 47 -14.96 7.50 5.34
N VAL A 48 -13.87 7.05 5.94
CA VAL A 48 -12.94 6.06 5.36
C VAL A 48 -12.90 4.83 6.24
N GLN A 49 -13.30 3.68 5.75
CA GLN A 49 -13.21 2.43 6.52
C GLN A 49 -11.92 1.68 6.18
N ALA A 50 -11.21 1.20 7.23
CA ALA A 50 -10.06 0.32 7.06
C ALA A 50 -10.49 -1.15 6.96
N ALA A 51 -9.75 -1.94 6.17
CA ALA A 51 -9.91 -3.40 6.12
C ALA A 51 -9.19 -4.12 7.28
N TRP A 52 -8.52 -3.38 8.16
CA TRP A 52 -7.57 -3.86 9.15
C TRP A 52 -8.09 -3.72 10.57
N GLY A 53 -7.95 -4.79 11.37
CA GLY A 53 -8.34 -4.81 12.78
C GLY A 53 -7.24 -4.35 13.74
N GLY A 54 -5.99 -4.23 13.27
CA GLY A 54 -4.84 -3.86 14.10
C GLY A 54 -3.52 -3.98 13.36
N GLY A 55 -2.40 -3.86 14.11
CA GLY A 55 -1.04 -3.99 13.62
C GLY A 55 -0.65 -2.90 12.64
N ILE A 56 0.47 -3.11 11.95
CA ILE A 56 1.09 -2.11 11.05
C ILE A 56 0.18 -1.66 9.91
N PHE A 57 -0.80 -2.46 9.52
CA PHE A 57 -1.72 -2.10 8.44
C PHE A 57 -2.73 -1.04 8.89
N LEU A 58 -3.27 -1.18 10.11
CA LEU A 58 -4.11 -0.14 10.70
C LEU A 58 -3.29 1.10 11.04
N GLU A 59 -2.08 0.94 11.58
CA GLU A 59 -1.16 2.03 11.86
C GLU A 59 -0.88 2.87 10.60
N ASN A 60 -0.71 2.21 9.44
CA ASN A 60 -0.54 2.91 8.16
C ASN A 60 -1.78 3.70 7.76
N ALA A 61 -2.97 3.11 7.84
CA ALA A 61 -4.22 3.83 7.56
C ALA A 61 -4.38 5.04 8.49
N GLN A 62 -4.04 4.90 9.78
CA GLN A 62 -4.04 5.99 10.77
C GLN A 62 -3.03 7.08 10.43
N ALA A 63 -1.81 6.70 10.02
CA ALA A 63 -0.75 7.63 9.64
C ALA A 63 -1.14 8.43 8.39
N TYR A 64 -1.71 7.78 7.37
CA TYR A 64 -2.27 8.44 6.20
C TYR A 64 -3.34 9.47 6.58
N VAL A 65 -4.33 9.04 7.36
CA VAL A 65 -5.43 9.92 7.81
C VAL A 65 -4.92 11.11 8.62
N LYS A 66 -4.00 10.88 9.56
CA LYS A 66 -3.35 11.93 10.33
C LYS A 66 -2.66 12.95 9.42
N ARG A 67 -1.88 12.47 8.46
CA ARG A 67 -1.15 13.31 7.50
C ARG A 67 -2.09 14.18 6.66
N VAL A 68 -3.16 13.61 6.11
CA VAL A 68 -4.17 14.38 5.36
C VAL A 68 -4.81 15.45 6.24
N ASN A 69 -5.22 15.08 7.46
CA ASN A 69 -5.87 16.01 8.39
C ASN A 69 -4.93 17.18 8.78
N GLU A 70 -3.63 16.91 8.96
CA GLU A 70 -2.63 17.94 9.27
C GLU A 70 -2.33 18.83 8.03
N MET A 71 -2.11 18.24 6.86
CA MET A 71 -1.77 18.98 5.62
C MET A 71 -2.91 19.87 5.12
N SER A 72 -4.16 19.49 5.39
CA SER A 72 -5.34 20.25 4.91
C SER A 72 -5.63 21.51 5.72
N GLY A 73 -4.91 21.75 6.82
CA GLY A 73 -5.13 22.92 7.67
C GLY A 73 -6.58 23.04 8.20
N GLY A 74 -7.28 21.90 8.34
CA GLY A 74 -8.67 21.85 8.81
C GLY A 74 -9.72 21.99 7.69
N ALA A 75 -9.34 22.14 6.43
CA ALA A 75 -10.29 22.19 5.31
C ALA A 75 -10.88 20.83 4.94
N LEU A 76 -10.11 19.74 5.20
CA LEU A 76 -10.52 18.35 5.00
C LEU A 76 -10.26 17.54 6.26
N LYS A 77 -11.21 16.71 6.65
CA LYS A 77 -11.07 15.74 7.72
C LYS A 77 -11.40 14.34 7.20
N LEU A 78 -10.46 13.42 7.31
CA LEU A 78 -10.76 12.00 7.16
C LEU A 78 -11.15 11.43 8.52
N ASP A 79 -12.28 10.73 8.57
CA ASP A 79 -12.76 10.00 9.73
C ASP A 79 -12.55 8.50 9.48
N LEU A 80 -11.53 7.94 10.15
CA LEU A 80 -11.15 6.53 9.97
C LEU A 80 -12.06 5.63 10.79
N LEU A 81 -12.82 4.80 10.10
CA LEU A 81 -13.77 3.87 10.69
C LEU A 81 -13.13 2.48 10.88
N PRO A 82 -13.42 1.78 11.98
CA PRO A 82 -12.90 0.43 12.23
C PRO A 82 -13.32 -0.57 11.15
N VAL A 83 -12.58 -1.66 11.05
CA VAL A 83 -12.93 -2.80 10.19
C VAL A 83 -14.35 -3.30 10.52
N ASN A 84 -15.12 -3.61 9.49
CA ASN A 84 -16.49 -4.13 9.58
C ASN A 84 -17.50 -3.24 10.33
N SER A 85 -17.18 -1.97 10.61
CA SER A 85 -18.09 -1.08 11.37
C SER A 85 -19.28 -0.56 10.55
N VAL A 86 -19.11 -0.42 9.23
CA VAL A 86 -20.18 0.00 8.30
C VAL A 86 -20.58 -1.15 7.40
N VAL A 87 -19.62 -1.78 6.75
CA VAL A 87 -19.80 -2.95 5.88
C VAL A 87 -18.69 -3.97 6.11
N LYS A 88 -18.92 -5.24 5.76
CA LYS A 88 -17.88 -6.26 5.76
C LYS A 88 -16.75 -5.88 4.78
N THR A 89 -15.53 -6.31 5.05
CA THR A 89 -14.35 -6.04 4.19
C THR A 89 -14.62 -6.36 2.71
N SER A 90 -15.25 -7.49 2.41
CA SER A 90 -15.61 -7.90 1.04
C SER A 90 -16.60 -6.99 0.31
N GLN A 91 -17.27 -6.07 1.03
CA GLN A 91 -18.26 -5.15 0.50
C GLN A 91 -17.78 -3.70 0.43
N MET A 92 -16.55 -3.40 0.90
CA MET A 92 -16.06 -2.03 1.04
C MET A 92 -15.97 -1.31 -0.31
N GLN A 93 -15.46 -1.95 -1.35
CA GLN A 93 -15.37 -1.36 -2.69
C GLN A 93 -16.75 -0.95 -3.24
N ASP A 94 -17.76 -1.82 -3.08
CA ASP A 94 -19.13 -1.53 -3.50
C ASP A 94 -19.77 -0.42 -2.65
N ALA A 95 -19.43 -0.35 -1.37
CA ALA A 95 -19.89 0.71 -0.48
C ALA A 95 -19.33 2.07 -0.87
N VAL A 96 -18.04 2.13 -1.24
CA VAL A 96 -17.41 3.35 -1.77
C VAL A 96 -18.00 3.71 -3.14
N HIS A 97 -18.15 2.74 -4.05
CA HIS A 97 -18.78 2.97 -5.36
C HIS A 97 -20.15 3.64 -5.23
N ARG A 98 -20.98 3.16 -4.29
CA ARG A 98 -22.33 3.67 -4.06
C ARG A 98 -22.40 4.92 -3.18
N GLY A 99 -21.29 5.38 -2.60
CA GLY A 99 -21.22 6.54 -1.70
C GLY A 99 -21.76 6.28 -0.28
N VAL A 100 -21.85 5.01 0.15
CA VAL A 100 -22.13 4.65 1.55
C VAL A 100 -20.92 4.95 2.43
N LEU A 101 -19.73 4.74 1.88
CA LEU A 101 -18.45 5.22 2.36
C LEU A 101 -17.87 6.23 1.37
N ASP A 102 -17.15 7.23 1.87
CA ASP A 102 -16.41 8.16 0.99
C ASP A 102 -15.10 7.57 0.54
N GLY A 103 -14.51 6.66 1.31
CA GLY A 103 -13.27 5.96 0.96
C GLY A 103 -13.07 4.69 1.78
N CYS A 104 -12.05 3.92 1.38
CA CYS A 104 -11.61 2.74 2.12
C CYS A 104 -10.12 2.47 1.90
N HIS A 105 -9.48 1.85 2.91
CA HIS A 105 -8.07 1.42 2.87
C HIS A 105 -8.01 -0.10 2.89
N TYR A 106 -7.43 -0.71 1.83
CA TYR A 106 -7.46 -2.15 1.58
C TYR A 106 -6.32 -2.59 0.65
N VAL A 107 -6.34 -3.86 0.23
CA VAL A 107 -5.44 -4.41 -0.80
C VAL A 107 -6.23 -4.84 -2.05
N PRO A 108 -5.80 -4.50 -3.28
CA PRO A 108 -6.52 -4.84 -4.51
C PRO A 108 -6.78 -6.34 -4.71
N ALA A 109 -5.95 -7.21 -4.16
CA ALA A 109 -6.12 -8.66 -4.23
C ALA A 109 -7.44 -9.17 -3.62
N TYR A 110 -8.06 -8.42 -2.70
CA TYR A 110 -9.37 -8.78 -2.15
C TYR A 110 -10.50 -8.71 -3.19
N TRP A 111 -10.28 -8.06 -4.32
CA TRP A 111 -11.24 -7.97 -5.43
C TRP A 111 -11.00 -9.00 -6.53
N TYR A 112 -10.15 -9.99 -6.28
CA TYR A 112 -9.84 -11.08 -7.21
C TYR A 112 -11.09 -11.71 -7.81
N SER A 113 -12.15 -11.94 -7.03
CA SER A 113 -13.42 -12.50 -7.51
C SER A 113 -14.19 -11.60 -8.50
N LYS A 114 -13.91 -10.30 -8.51
CA LYS A 114 -14.48 -9.34 -9.48
C LYS A 114 -13.65 -9.28 -10.76
N ALA A 115 -12.34 -9.26 -10.61
CA ALA A 115 -11.38 -9.29 -11.70
C ALA A 115 -10.05 -9.88 -11.23
N VAL A 116 -9.62 -10.94 -11.89
CA VAL A 116 -8.32 -11.60 -11.61
C VAL A 116 -7.17 -10.59 -11.73
N SER A 117 -7.26 -9.71 -12.72
CA SER A 117 -6.28 -8.64 -12.97
C SER A 117 -6.12 -7.63 -11.84
N ALA A 118 -7.08 -7.52 -10.90
CA ALA A 118 -6.93 -6.65 -9.73
C ALA A 118 -5.72 -7.03 -8.88
N SER A 119 -5.39 -8.34 -8.79
CA SER A 119 -4.21 -8.81 -8.06
C SER A 119 -2.90 -8.29 -8.65
N LEU A 120 -2.82 -8.02 -9.94
CA LEU A 120 -1.60 -7.52 -10.58
C LEU A 120 -1.21 -6.12 -10.13
N PHE A 121 -2.12 -5.38 -9.48
CA PHE A 121 -1.87 -4.02 -8.99
C PHE A 121 -1.49 -3.97 -7.51
N GLY A 122 -1.65 -5.03 -6.76
CA GLY A 122 -1.39 -5.02 -5.32
C GLY A 122 -0.53 -6.18 -4.83
N THR A 123 -0.80 -7.38 -5.27
CA THR A 123 -0.17 -8.61 -4.75
C THR A 123 0.17 -9.57 -5.88
N GLY A 124 0.70 -9.08 -6.99
CA GLY A 124 1.03 -9.95 -8.13
C GLY A 124 2.15 -10.93 -7.76
N PRO A 125 2.00 -12.24 -8.09
CA PRO A 125 3.16 -13.09 -8.21
C PRO A 125 3.93 -12.62 -9.46
N CYS A 126 5.13 -12.75 -9.51
CA CYS A 126 6.08 -11.83 -9.85
C CYS A 126 7.02 -12.08 -10.96
N TRP A 127 7.39 -11.02 -11.47
CA TRP A 127 8.53 -10.80 -12.34
C TRP A 127 9.85 -10.64 -11.55
N GLY A 128 9.87 -10.95 -10.25
CA GLY A 128 10.97 -10.67 -9.34
C GLY A 128 11.00 -9.23 -8.82
N TRP A 129 9.94 -8.46 -9.03
CA TRP A 129 9.84 -7.09 -8.54
C TRP A 129 9.71 -7.00 -7.02
N SER A 130 10.26 -5.94 -6.48
CA SER A 130 9.93 -5.43 -5.16
C SER A 130 8.66 -4.56 -5.21
N ALA A 131 8.08 -4.26 -4.06
CA ALA A 131 6.95 -3.33 -3.99
C ALA A 131 7.33 -1.90 -4.45
N GLN A 132 8.61 -1.50 -4.36
CA GLN A 132 9.09 -0.23 -4.89
C GLN A 132 9.05 -0.20 -6.42
N GLU A 133 9.40 -1.30 -7.07
CA GLU A 133 9.31 -1.42 -8.53
C GLU A 133 7.85 -1.47 -8.99
N LEU A 134 6.97 -2.14 -8.24
CA LEU A 134 5.52 -2.08 -8.47
C LEU A 134 5.00 -0.64 -8.43
N LEU A 135 5.36 0.13 -7.40
CA LEU A 135 4.97 1.54 -7.29
C LEU A 135 5.58 2.38 -8.42
N GLY A 136 6.84 2.11 -8.81
CA GLY A 136 7.47 2.74 -9.97
C GLY A 136 6.68 2.50 -11.25
N TRP A 137 6.27 1.26 -11.52
CA TRP A 137 5.41 0.94 -12.65
C TRP A 137 4.04 1.62 -12.56
N ILE A 138 3.42 1.65 -11.38
CA ILE A 138 2.13 2.33 -11.18
C ILE A 138 2.24 3.82 -11.52
N HIS A 139 3.29 4.50 -11.06
CA HIS A 139 3.43 5.94 -11.23
C HIS A 139 3.99 6.37 -12.60
N TYR A 140 4.88 5.55 -13.20
CA TYR A 140 5.67 5.95 -14.38
C TYR A 140 5.66 4.93 -15.52
N GLY A 141 5.16 3.72 -15.29
CA GLY A 141 5.12 2.62 -16.27
C GLY A 141 3.73 2.37 -16.89
N GLY A 142 2.75 3.26 -16.64
CA GLY A 142 1.39 3.13 -17.19
C GLY A 142 0.42 2.36 -16.29
N GLY A 143 0.85 1.96 -15.08
CA GLY A 143 0.00 1.20 -14.16
C GLY A 143 -1.22 1.98 -13.67
N LYS A 144 -1.08 3.28 -13.42
CA LYS A 144 -2.20 4.16 -12.97
C LYS A 144 -3.31 4.25 -14.02
N GLU A 145 -2.94 4.39 -15.28
CA GLU A 145 -3.87 4.41 -16.42
C GLU A 145 -4.60 3.08 -16.56
N LEU A 146 -3.87 1.97 -16.48
CA LEU A 146 -4.44 0.62 -16.53
C LEU A 146 -5.36 0.34 -15.33
N TYR A 147 -5.01 0.81 -14.14
CA TYR A 147 -5.89 0.67 -12.98
C TYR A 147 -7.18 1.49 -13.13
N THR A 148 -7.07 2.69 -13.68
CA THR A 148 -8.24 3.52 -14.01
C THR A 148 -9.15 2.84 -15.05
N GLU A 149 -8.55 2.20 -16.06
CA GLU A 149 -9.27 1.40 -17.06
C GLU A 149 -9.95 0.18 -16.40
N LEU A 150 -9.28 -0.52 -15.48
CA LEU A 150 -9.88 -1.61 -14.72
C LEU A 150 -11.13 -1.16 -13.96
N MET A 151 -11.05 -0.04 -13.25
CA MET A 151 -12.20 0.51 -12.54
C MET A 151 -13.36 0.84 -13.50
N GLY A 152 -13.04 1.38 -14.68
CA GLY A 152 -14.01 1.65 -15.74
C GLY A 152 -14.66 0.37 -16.28
N ASN A 153 -13.89 -0.66 -16.57
CA ASN A 153 -14.37 -1.95 -17.06
C ASN A 153 -15.29 -2.66 -16.05
N LEU A 154 -15.05 -2.47 -14.76
CA LEU A 154 -15.88 -2.98 -13.67
C LEU A 154 -17.09 -2.08 -13.38
N GLY A 155 -17.23 -0.93 -14.06
CA GLY A 155 -18.28 0.06 -13.78
C GLY A 155 -18.16 0.70 -12.40
N LEU A 156 -16.98 0.71 -11.80
CA LEU A 156 -16.75 1.22 -10.45
C LEU A 156 -16.40 2.72 -10.45
N ASN A 157 -17.11 3.47 -9.64
CA ASN A 157 -16.92 4.92 -9.50
C ASN A 157 -15.88 5.22 -8.40
N LEU A 158 -14.62 4.83 -8.64
CA LEU A 158 -13.52 4.92 -7.69
C LEU A 158 -12.33 5.68 -8.29
N VAL A 159 -11.55 6.29 -7.41
CA VAL A 159 -10.19 6.76 -7.64
C VAL A 159 -9.31 6.23 -6.51
N GLY A 160 -8.18 5.61 -6.85
CA GLY A 160 -7.30 4.96 -5.89
C GLY A 160 -5.88 5.51 -5.94
N PHE A 161 -5.22 5.49 -4.77
CA PHE A 161 -3.82 5.83 -4.59
C PHE A 161 -3.13 4.68 -3.88
N PHE A 162 -2.02 4.20 -4.43
CA PHE A 162 -1.28 3.08 -3.89
C PHE A 162 -0.29 3.54 -2.82
N ASN A 163 -0.21 2.77 -1.74
CA ASN A 163 0.69 3.04 -0.63
C ASN A 163 1.14 1.74 0.07
N SER A 164 1.92 1.88 1.15
CA SER A 164 2.36 0.77 2.00
C SER A 164 3.12 -0.32 1.24
N PRO A 165 4.29 -0.02 0.66
CA PRO A 165 5.10 -1.04 0.01
C PRO A 165 5.57 -2.08 1.03
N MET A 166 5.13 -3.33 0.85
CA MET A 166 5.46 -4.47 1.70
C MET A 166 6.67 -5.24 1.15
N PRO A 167 7.41 -5.96 1.98
CA PRO A 167 8.44 -6.89 1.52
C PRO A 167 7.82 -8.07 0.78
N ALA A 168 8.67 -8.87 0.10
CA ALA A 168 8.25 -10.17 -0.39
C ALA A 168 7.70 -11.01 0.77
N GLN A 169 6.54 -11.60 0.55
CA GLN A 169 5.88 -12.38 1.60
C GLN A 169 6.64 -13.68 1.88
N PRO A 170 6.68 -14.14 3.14
CA PRO A 170 7.14 -15.47 3.48
C PRO A 170 6.20 -16.52 2.87
N MET A 171 6.71 -17.72 2.66
CA MET A 171 5.84 -18.89 2.36
C MET A 171 4.85 -19.13 3.51
N GLY A 172 5.19 -18.69 4.71
CA GLY A 172 4.27 -18.57 5.84
C GLY A 172 4.44 -19.65 6.91
N TRP A 173 3.34 -19.90 7.60
CA TRP A 173 3.25 -20.69 8.82
C TRP A 173 2.65 -22.06 8.53
N PHE A 174 3.32 -23.11 9.03
CA PHE A 174 2.95 -24.50 8.80
C PHE A 174 2.87 -25.25 10.13
N LYS A 175 2.06 -26.31 10.19
CA LYS A 175 2.03 -27.20 11.37
C LYS A 175 3.36 -27.89 11.61
N GLU A 176 4.11 -28.19 10.54
CA GLU A 176 5.40 -28.85 10.56
C GLU A 176 6.38 -28.20 9.57
N GLN A 177 7.66 -28.52 9.72
CA GLN A 177 8.67 -28.10 8.75
C GLN A 177 8.43 -28.74 7.38
N ILE A 178 8.36 -27.92 6.35
CA ILE A 178 8.29 -28.37 4.95
C ILE A 178 9.71 -28.41 4.36
N LYS A 179 10.10 -29.55 3.80
CA LYS A 179 11.45 -29.80 3.29
C LYS A 179 11.54 -29.83 1.77
N ASP A 180 10.44 -30.08 1.09
CA ASP A 180 10.36 -30.09 -0.37
C ASP A 180 8.93 -29.85 -0.87
N ALA A 181 8.77 -29.63 -2.19
CA ALA A 181 7.50 -29.31 -2.82
C ALA A 181 6.47 -30.47 -2.74
N SER A 182 6.91 -31.74 -2.63
CA SER A 182 5.99 -32.88 -2.60
C SER A 182 5.11 -32.88 -1.35
N GLN A 183 5.60 -32.31 -0.24
CA GLN A 183 4.89 -32.21 1.03
C GLN A 183 3.78 -31.17 1.02
N LEU A 184 3.74 -30.28 0.01
CA LEU A 184 2.67 -29.30 -0.13
C LEU A 184 1.38 -29.86 -0.72
N LYS A 185 1.45 -31.03 -1.39
CA LYS A 185 0.31 -31.60 -2.08
C LYS A 185 -0.83 -31.95 -1.13
N GLY A 186 -2.00 -31.36 -1.40
CA GLY A 186 -3.21 -31.54 -0.60
C GLY A 186 -3.27 -30.78 0.71
N LEU A 187 -2.21 -30.02 1.09
CA LEU A 187 -2.25 -29.14 2.25
C LEU A 187 -3.35 -28.08 2.11
N LYS A 188 -4.16 -27.92 3.15
CA LYS A 188 -5.16 -26.86 3.22
C LYS A 188 -4.45 -25.55 3.56
N TYR A 189 -4.28 -24.71 2.58
CA TYR A 189 -3.48 -23.51 2.69
C TYR A 189 -4.32 -22.25 2.44
N ARG A 190 -4.15 -21.24 3.30
CA ARG A 190 -4.79 -19.93 3.10
C ARG A 190 -3.84 -18.97 2.39
N THR A 191 -4.35 -18.36 1.33
CA THR A 191 -3.75 -17.19 0.68
C THR A 191 -4.84 -16.32 0.04
N VAL A 192 -4.47 -15.31 -0.75
CA VAL A 192 -5.40 -14.41 -1.46
C VAL A 192 -4.94 -14.13 -2.88
N GLY A 193 -5.87 -13.68 -3.73
CA GLY A 193 -5.57 -13.22 -5.08
C GLY A 193 -5.01 -14.31 -5.99
N LEU A 194 -4.15 -13.93 -6.92
CA LEU A 194 -3.50 -14.83 -7.88
C LEU A 194 -2.61 -15.91 -7.23
N ALA A 195 -2.10 -15.65 -6.03
CA ALA A 195 -1.34 -16.65 -5.29
C ALA A 195 -2.17 -17.92 -5.03
N ALA A 196 -3.50 -17.79 -4.94
CA ALA A 196 -4.38 -18.94 -4.81
C ALA A 196 -4.34 -19.86 -6.04
N ASP A 197 -4.28 -19.28 -7.24
CA ASP A 197 -4.13 -20.08 -8.48
C ASP A 197 -2.76 -20.73 -8.56
N VAL A 198 -1.69 -20.00 -8.25
CA VAL A 198 -0.31 -20.52 -8.28
C VAL A 198 -0.15 -21.70 -7.33
N LEU A 199 -0.58 -21.54 -6.07
CA LEU A 199 -0.45 -22.61 -5.08
C LEU A 199 -1.41 -23.77 -5.37
N GLY A 200 -2.59 -23.48 -5.94
CA GLY A 200 -3.50 -24.50 -6.44
C GLY A 200 -2.89 -25.33 -7.56
N GLU A 201 -2.20 -24.72 -8.52
CA GLU A 201 -1.48 -25.41 -9.59
C GLU A 201 -0.36 -26.32 -9.04
N MET A 202 0.28 -25.91 -7.94
CA MET A 202 1.25 -26.74 -7.20
C MET A 202 0.60 -27.90 -6.42
N GLY A 203 -0.73 -28.02 -6.43
CA GLY A 203 -1.48 -29.11 -5.79
C GLY A 203 -1.91 -28.87 -4.35
N LEU A 204 -1.81 -27.63 -3.83
CA LEU A 204 -2.37 -27.30 -2.52
C LEU A 204 -3.89 -27.17 -2.58
N SER A 205 -4.57 -27.44 -1.47
CA SER A 205 -6.00 -27.16 -1.30
C SER A 205 -6.18 -25.74 -0.77
N VAL A 206 -6.36 -24.78 -1.65
CA VAL A 206 -6.32 -23.36 -1.30
C VAL A 206 -7.68 -22.83 -0.86
N VAL A 207 -7.66 -22.02 0.22
CA VAL A 207 -8.81 -21.27 0.75
C VAL A 207 -8.46 -19.80 0.80
N GLN A 208 -9.36 -18.94 0.35
CA GLN A 208 -9.21 -17.48 0.46
C GLN A 208 -10.02 -16.95 1.64
N LEU A 209 -9.33 -16.37 2.63
CA LEU A 209 -9.95 -15.80 3.83
C LEU A 209 -9.35 -14.41 4.10
N PRO A 210 -10.13 -13.44 4.61
CA PRO A 210 -9.60 -12.20 5.18
C PRO A 210 -8.58 -12.45 6.29
N GLY A 211 -7.60 -11.54 6.45
CA GLY A 211 -6.51 -11.71 7.42
C GLY A 211 -6.96 -12.05 8.83
N GLY A 212 -8.00 -11.35 9.34
CA GLY A 212 -8.54 -11.59 10.69
C GLY A 212 -9.13 -12.99 10.94
N GLU A 213 -9.36 -13.79 9.89
CA GLU A 213 -9.92 -15.14 9.99
C GLU A 213 -8.84 -16.25 9.97
N ILE A 214 -7.57 -15.90 9.70
CA ILE A 214 -6.49 -16.88 9.54
C ILE A 214 -6.21 -17.63 10.86
N GLN A 215 -5.94 -16.90 11.94
CA GLN A 215 -5.60 -17.52 13.22
C GLN A 215 -6.71 -18.44 13.74
N PRO A 216 -8.00 -18.04 13.76
CA PRO A 216 -9.09 -18.94 14.12
C PRO A 216 -9.18 -20.19 13.22
N ALA A 217 -8.95 -20.06 11.91
CA ALA A 217 -8.99 -21.16 10.97
C ALA A 217 -7.85 -22.15 11.17
N MET A 218 -6.64 -21.68 11.48
CA MET A 218 -5.51 -22.54 11.85
C MET A 218 -5.76 -23.24 13.18
N LYS A 219 -6.25 -22.52 14.19
CA LYS A 219 -6.54 -23.06 15.52
C LYS A 219 -7.62 -24.13 15.49
N SER A 220 -8.64 -23.98 14.66
CA SER A 220 -9.70 -24.99 14.51
C SER A 220 -9.32 -26.17 13.62
N GLY A 221 -8.18 -26.11 12.90
CA GLY A 221 -7.77 -27.12 11.93
C GLY A 221 -8.53 -27.04 10.60
N LEU A 222 -9.25 -25.95 10.35
CA LEU A 222 -9.86 -25.69 9.03
C LEU A 222 -8.81 -25.58 7.94
N ILE A 223 -7.66 -24.97 8.27
CA ILE A 223 -6.47 -24.90 7.43
C ILE A 223 -5.24 -25.44 8.15
N ASP A 224 -4.27 -25.95 7.39
CA ASP A 224 -3.04 -26.55 7.87
C ASP A 224 -1.87 -25.56 7.84
N ALA A 225 -1.94 -24.57 6.97
CA ALA A 225 -0.92 -23.55 6.76
C ALA A 225 -1.52 -22.26 6.22
N ALA A 226 -0.79 -21.17 6.42
CA ALA A 226 -1.18 -19.86 5.90
C ALA A 226 0.03 -18.93 5.76
N GLU A 227 0.00 -18.05 4.77
CA GLU A 227 0.74 -16.80 4.80
C GLU A 227 -0.14 -15.70 5.43
N PHE A 228 0.50 -14.62 5.87
CA PHE A 228 -0.23 -13.39 6.12
C PHE A 228 0.47 -12.20 5.46
N ASN A 229 1.71 -11.83 5.89
CA ASN A 229 2.43 -10.79 5.14
C ASN A 229 3.94 -10.70 5.47
N ASN A 230 4.30 -10.44 6.72
CA ASN A 230 5.67 -10.16 7.14
C ASN A 230 5.84 -10.45 8.65
N PRO A 231 7.07 -10.53 9.16
CA PRO A 231 7.31 -10.92 10.57
C PRO A 231 6.58 -10.06 11.60
N THR A 232 6.43 -8.76 11.34
CA THR A 232 5.75 -7.84 12.27
C THR A 232 4.25 -8.07 12.27
N SER A 233 3.60 -8.02 11.09
CA SER A 233 2.16 -8.25 11.00
C SER A 233 1.76 -9.64 11.48
N ASP A 234 2.55 -10.67 11.17
CA ASP A 234 2.32 -12.04 11.56
C ASP A 234 2.42 -12.21 13.09
N SER A 235 3.42 -11.55 13.71
CA SER A 235 3.56 -11.50 15.17
C SER A 235 2.41 -10.76 15.85
N ASP A 236 1.99 -9.62 15.30
CA ASP A 236 0.87 -8.81 15.83
C ASP A 236 -0.46 -9.59 15.76
N PHE A 237 -0.64 -10.42 14.75
CA PHE A 237 -1.81 -11.29 14.58
C PHE A 237 -1.70 -12.60 15.37
N GLY A 238 -0.62 -12.83 16.13
CA GLY A 238 -0.47 -14.00 16.96
C GLY A 238 -0.28 -15.31 16.21
N MET A 239 0.32 -15.29 15.01
CA MET A 239 0.56 -16.50 14.20
C MET A 239 1.45 -17.50 14.93
N GLN A 240 2.39 -17.01 15.76
CA GLN A 240 3.25 -17.83 16.62
C GLN A 240 2.49 -18.64 17.70
N ASP A 241 1.24 -18.29 17.99
CA ASP A 241 0.42 -19.00 18.98
C ASP A 241 -0.29 -20.22 18.37
N VAL A 242 -0.38 -20.28 17.04
CA VAL A 242 -1.04 -21.38 16.30
C VAL A 242 -0.07 -22.23 15.47
N SER A 243 1.16 -21.74 15.24
CA SER A 243 2.23 -22.48 14.57
C SER A 243 3.61 -22.08 15.13
N LYS A 244 4.57 -23.01 15.03
CA LYS A 244 5.98 -22.76 15.38
C LYS A 244 6.94 -22.96 14.21
N HIS A 245 6.42 -23.17 13.00
CA HIS A 245 7.23 -23.40 11.80
C HIS A 245 6.96 -22.29 10.78
N TYR A 246 7.93 -21.40 10.61
CA TYR A 246 7.84 -20.22 9.76
C TYR A 246 8.86 -20.29 8.61
N HIS A 247 8.38 -20.37 7.39
CA HIS A 247 9.17 -20.45 6.17
C HIS A 247 9.28 -19.10 5.49
N LEU A 248 10.50 -18.55 5.45
CA LEU A 248 10.81 -17.28 4.80
C LEU A 248 11.12 -17.47 3.32
N ALA A 249 10.93 -16.41 2.56
CA ALA A 249 11.05 -16.32 1.11
C ALA A 249 9.98 -17.12 0.36
N SER A 250 9.42 -16.46 -0.65
CA SER A 250 8.46 -17.06 -1.56
C SER A 250 8.31 -16.19 -2.80
N PHE A 251 7.91 -16.80 -3.92
CA PHE A 251 7.57 -16.05 -5.13
C PHE A 251 6.05 -15.89 -5.33
N HIS A 252 5.22 -16.50 -4.49
CA HIS A 252 3.76 -16.44 -4.66
C HIS A 252 3.19 -15.02 -4.49
N GLN A 253 3.83 -14.18 -3.69
CA GLN A 253 3.56 -12.74 -3.53
C GLN A 253 4.89 -12.02 -3.26
N SER A 254 5.65 -11.75 -4.31
CA SER A 254 6.99 -11.13 -4.17
C SER A 254 6.93 -9.64 -3.91
N GLN A 255 5.77 -9.03 -4.13
CA GLN A 255 5.52 -7.61 -3.93
C GLN A 255 4.10 -7.39 -3.43
N GLU A 256 3.92 -6.36 -2.61
CA GLU A 256 2.58 -5.91 -2.24
C GLU A 256 2.56 -4.40 -2.03
N ALA A 257 1.49 -3.76 -2.48
CA ALA A 257 1.14 -2.40 -2.13
C ALA A 257 -0.36 -2.35 -1.80
N PHE A 258 -0.71 -1.57 -0.79
CA PHE A 258 -2.11 -1.33 -0.46
C PHE A 258 -2.66 -0.16 -1.27
N GLU A 259 -3.96 0.05 -1.16
CA GLU A 259 -4.65 1.13 -1.81
C GLU A 259 -5.53 1.88 -0.81
N ILE A 260 -5.53 3.21 -0.92
CA ILE A 260 -6.57 4.06 -0.39
C ILE A 260 -7.44 4.52 -1.56
N ALA A 261 -8.71 4.12 -1.58
CA ALA A 261 -9.66 4.47 -2.63
C ALA A 261 -10.74 5.40 -2.11
N PHE A 262 -11.16 6.33 -2.97
CA PHE A 262 -12.25 7.27 -2.70
C PHE A 262 -13.35 7.14 -3.74
N ASN A 263 -14.58 7.46 -3.35
CA ASN A 263 -15.66 7.67 -4.31
C ASN A 263 -15.28 8.79 -5.29
N LYS A 264 -15.29 8.50 -6.58
CA LYS A 264 -14.82 9.41 -7.63
C LYS A 264 -15.62 10.72 -7.69
N LYS A 265 -16.94 10.67 -7.43
CA LYS A 265 -17.77 11.86 -7.39
C LYS A 265 -17.43 12.74 -6.19
N THR A 266 -17.26 12.14 -5.01
CA THR A 266 -16.82 12.83 -3.79
C THR A 266 -15.44 13.46 -3.99
N PHE A 267 -14.47 12.68 -4.50
CA PHE A 267 -13.11 13.16 -4.78
C PHE A 267 -13.10 14.34 -5.78
N ASN A 268 -13.80 14.20 -6.89
CA ASN A 268 -13.88 15.27 -7.92
C ASN A 268 -14.61 16.52 -7.42
N GLY A 269 -15.43 16.42 -6.39
CA GLY A 269 -16.11 17.56 -5.74
C GLY A 269 -15.23 18.35 -4.77
N LEU A 270 -14.05 17.82 -4.41
CA LEU A 270 -13.08 18.53 -3.57
C LEU A 270 -12.37 19.62 -4.39
N ALA A 271 -11.91 20.66 -3.70
CA ALA A 271 -11.00 21.64 -4.28
C ALA A 271 -9.71 20.97 -4.78
N PRO A 272 -9.11 21.42 -5.89
CA PRO A 272 -7.94 20.78 -6.50
C PRO A 272 -6.77 20.58 -5.53
N GLU A 273 -6.54 21.53 -4.65
CA GLU A 273 -5.51 21.43 -3.61
C GLU A 273 -5.78 20.30 -2.60
N LEU A 274 -7.05 20.03 -2.26
CA LEU A 274 -7.43 18.93 -1.36
C LEU A 274 -7.30 17.57 -2.06
N GLN A 275 -7.59 17.51 -3.37
CA GLN A 275 -7.34 16.31 -4.17
C GLN A 275 -5.84 15.98 -4.18
N LYS A 276 -4.97 16.99 -4.34
CA LYS A 276 -3.51 16.82 -4.30
C LYS A 276 -3.00 16.42 -2.93
N ILE A 277 -3.60 16.92 -1.85
CA ILE A 277 -3.27 16.47 -0.50
C ILE A 277 -3.55 14.97 -0.33
N LEU A 278 -4.68 14.47 -0.81
CA LEU A 278 -5.00 13.02 -0.76
C LEU A 278 -3.97 12.20 -1.56
N GLU A 279 -3.58 12.65 -2.74
CA GLU A 279 -2.59 11.98 -3.59
C GLU A 279 -1.20 11.99 -2.94
N TYR A 280 -0.67 13.17 -2.60
CA TYR A 280 0.70 13.29 -2.06
C TYR A 280 0.85 12.77 -0.62
N ALA A 281 -0.22 12.74 0.17
CA ALA A 281 -0.20 12.07 1.46
C ALA A 281 0.03 10.56 1.31
N SER A 282 -0.52 9.95 0.24
CA SER A 282 -0.27 8.54 -0.06
C SER A 282 1.18 8.29 -0.46
N GLU A 283 1.76 9.14 -1.31
CA GLU A 283 3.18 9.05 -1.69
C GLU A 283 4.13 9.26 -0.50
N ALA A 284 3.83 10.24 0.37
CA ALA A 284 4.60 10.47 1.58
C ALA A 284 4.52 9.29 2.56
N GLU A 285 3.35 8.62 2.62
CA GLU A 285 3.17 7.45 3.47
C GLU A 285 3.91 6.23 2.94
N ASN A 286 4.14 6.09 1.62
CA ASN A 286 5.00 5.05 1.04
C ASN A 286 6.40 5.07 1.66
N SER A 287 7.03 6.23 1.71
CA SER A 287 8.37 6.39 2.28
C SER A 287 8.38 6.17 3.79
N ASN A 288 7.42 6.78 4.50
CA ASN A 288 7.30 6.66 5.95
C ASN A 288 7.09 5.20 6.38
N PHE A 289 6.15 4.50 5.75
CA PHE A 289 5.85 3.11 6.04
C PHE A 289 7.06 2.21 5.78
N TYR A 290 7.73 2.35 4.64
CA TYR A 290 8.89 1.56 4.27
C TYR A 290 10.03 1.72 5.28
N TRP A 291 10.40 2.95 5.60
CA TRP A 291 11.51 3.23 6.53
C TRP A 291 11.22 2.75 7.94
N HIS A 292 10.02 3.05 8.45
CA HIS A 292 9.62 2.67 9.80
C HIS A 292 9.57 1.16 9.99
N ASN A 293 9.06 0.43 9.01
CA ASN A 293 8.82 -1.01 9.18
C ASN A 293 10.03 -1.89 8.80
N THR A 294 11.00 -1.40 8.02
CA THR A 294 12.18 -2.19 7.68
C THR A 294 12.95 -2.67 8.92
N LEU A 295 13.13 -1.80 9.92
CA LEU A 295 13.76 -2.18 11.19
C LEU A 295 12.84 -3.12 12.00
N ARG A 296 11.54 -2.81 12.07
CA ARG A 296 10.57 -3.63 12.83
C ARG A 296 10.53 -5.06 12.32
N TYR A 297 10.59 -5.29 11.01
CA TYR A 297 10.61 -6.65 10.44
C TYR A 297 11.80 -7.46 10.97
N ALA A 298 12.99 -6.85 11.04
CA ALA A 298 14.18 -7.49 11.56
C ALA A 298 14.08 -7.78 13.06
N ASP A 299 13.64 -6.81 13.87
CA ASP A 299 13.50 -6.95 15.32
C ASP A 299 12.45 -7.98 15.68
N ASP A 300 11.30 -7.99 15.02
CA ASP A 300 10.24 -8.95 15.27
C ASP A 300 10.62 -10.37 14.80
N LEU A 301 11.38 -10.52 13.71
CA LEU A 301 11.93 -11.80 13.30
C LEU A 301 12.86 -12.40 14.39
N VAL A 302 13.74 -11.55 14.93
CA VAL A 302 14.63 -11.93 16.04
C VAL A 302 13.82 -12.30 17.30
N LYS A 303 12.77 -11.55 17.61
CA LYS A 303 11.85 -11.81 18.73
C LYS A 303 11.10 -13.15 18.55
N LEU A 304 10.53 -13.39 17.35
CA LEU A 304 9.85 -14.64 17.01
C LEU A 304 10.77 -15.84 17.28
N LYS A 305 12.02 -15.78 16.79
CA LYS A 305 13.00 -16.85 16.98
C LYS A 305 13.43 -17.02 18.43
N ASN A 306 13.90 -15.94 19.08
CA ASN A 306 14.65 -16.03 20.33
C ASN A 306 13.77 -15.96 21.58
N LYS A 307 12.57 -15.35 21.49
CA LYS A 307 11.68 -15.16 22.65
C LYS A 307 10.39 -15.96 22.54
N LEU A 308 9.89 -16.19 21.32
CA LEU A 308 8.59 -16.83 21.11
C LEU A 308 8.71 -18.28 20.61
N GLY A 309 9.94 -18.80 20.49
CA GLY A 309 10.21 -20.20 20.19
C GLY A 309 9.81 -20.64 18.79
N VAL A 310 9.82 -19.71 17.82
CA VAL A 310 9.50 -20.01 16.42
C VAL A 310 10.73 -20.56 15.71
N ASN A 311 10.58 -21.68 15.04
CA ASN A 311 11.58 -22.24 14.13
C ASN A 311 11.47 -21.54 12.78
N ILE A 312 12.52 -20.82 12.40
CA ILE A 312 12.56 -20.06 11.16
C ILE A 312 13.40 -20.81 10.13
N TYR A 313 12.82 -21.02 8.95
CA TYR A 313 13.45 -21.74 7.86
C TYR A 313 13.50 -20.88 6.61
N ARG A 314 14.52 -21.07 5.78
CA ARG A 314 14.45 -20.65 4.39
C ARG A 314 13.54 -21.64 3.65
N THR A 315 12.64 -21.15 2.82
CA THR A 315 11.81 -21.99 1.94
C THR A 315 12.72 -22.80 1.01
N PRO A 316 12.52 -24.11 0.88
CA PRO A 316 13.30 -24.97 -0.01
C PRO A 316 13.31 -24.51 -1.45
N ASP A 317 14.44 -24.63 -2.15
CA ASP A 317 14.59 -24.20 -3.55
C ASP A 317 13.64 -24.97 -4.49
N SER A 318 13.29 -26.22 -4.16
CA SER A 318 12.29 -27.00 -4.93
C SER A 318 10.88 -26.38 -4.90
N ILE A 319 10.51 -25.73 -3.79
CA ILE A 319 9.24 -25.00 -3.65
C ILE A 319 9.32 -23.71 -4.44
N MET A 320 10.43 -22.98 -4.34
CA MET A 320 10.63 -21.72 -5.08
C MET A 320 10.58 -21.97 -6.61
N ALA A 321 11.22 -23.04 -7.09
CA ALA A 321 11.17 -23.41 -8.50
C ALA A 321 9.73 -23.78 -8.95
N ALA A 322 9.05 -24.62 -8.15
CA ALA A 322 7.68 -25.02 -8.46
C ALA A 322 6.69 -23.83 -8.50
N GLN A 323 6.93 -22.77 -7.72
CA GLN A 323 6.13 -21.55 -7.78
C GLN A 323 6.32 -20.81 -9.13
N LEU A 324 7.53 -20.77 -9.67
CA LEU A 324 7.80 -20.14 -10.96
C LEU A 324 7.18 -20.94 -12.11
N ASP A 325 7.33 -22.27 -12.08
CA ASP A 325 6.70 -23.14 -13.08
C ASP A 325 5.17 -22.98 -13.06
N ALA A 326 4.56 -23.00 -11.87
CA ALA A 326 3.13 -22.79 -11.72
C ALA A 326 2.70 -21.39 -12.18
N TRP A 327 3.51 -20.37 -11.92
CA TRP A 327 3.24 -18.99 -12.36
C TRP A 327 3.18 -18.90 -13.89
N ASP A 328 4.09 -19.53 -14.62
CA ASP A 328 4.09 -19.51 -16.07
C ASP A 328 2.81 -20.14 -16.62
N VAL A 329 2.33 -21.25 -16.03
CA VAL A 329 1.05 -21.89 -16.39
C VAL A 329 -0.14 -20.94 -16.14
N ILE A 330 -0.17 -20.27 -14.98
CA ILE A 330 -1.27 -19.38 -14.58
C ILE A 330 -1.31 -18.13 -15.46
N VAL A 331 -0.15 -17.50 -15.73
CA VAL A 331 -0.07 -16.35 -16.66
C VAL A 331 -0.60 -16.71 -18.04
N ASP A 332 -0.18 -17.85 -18.58
CA ASP A 332 -0.63 -18.33 -19.89
C ASP A 332 -2.15 -18.57 -19.92
N LYS A 333 -2.69 -19.18 -18.86
CA LYS A 333 -4.13 -19.42 -18.70
C LYS A 333 -4.92 -18.11 -18.76
N PHE A 334 -4.54 -17.12 -17.93
CA PHE A 334 -5.27 -15.87 -17.85
C PHE A 334 -5.00 -14.94 -19.04
N ASN A 335 -3.83 -14.96 -19.65
CA ASN A 335 -3.57 -14.24 -20.90
C ASN A 335 -4.46 -14.72 -22.07
N LYS A 336 -4.87 -16.00 -22.08
CA LYS A 336 -5.80 -16.55 -23.07
C LYS A 336 -7.25 -16.22 -22.74
N ALA A 337 -7.61 -16.16 -21.46
CA ALA A 337 -8.98 -15.98 -20.99
C ALA A 337 -9.42 -14.51 -20.88
N ASP A 338 -8.50 -13.60 -20.55
CA ASP A 338 -8.80 -12.20 -20.25
C ASP A 338 -7.84 -11.25 -21.01
N PRO A 339 -8.34 -10.57 -22.07
CA PRO A 339 -7.55 -9.62 -22.83
C PRO A 339 -7.01 -8.43 -21.98
N PHE A 340 -7.75 -8.03 -20.94
CA PHE A 340 -7.28 -6.95 -20.07
C PHE A 340 -6.15 -7.44 -19.14
N PHE A 341 -6.25 -8.64 -18.58
CA PHE A 341 -5.15 -9.27 -17.83
C PHE A 341 -3.87 -9.32 -18.67
N LYS A 342 -3.99 -9.81 -19.92
CA LYS A 342 -2.88 -9.85 -20.89
C LYS A 342 -2.28 -8.48 -21.13
N LYS A 343 -3.11 -7.44 -21.27
CA LYS A 343 -2.66 -6.05 -21.47
C LYS A 343 -1.82 -5.57 -20.28
N VAL A 344 -2.25 -5.84 -19.05
CA VAL A 344 -1.51 -5.51 -17.83
C VAL A 344 -0.18 -6.25 -17.77
N VAL A 345 -0.18 -7.57 -18.03
CA VAL A 345 1.04 -8.40 -18.05
C VAL A 345 2.05 -7.89 -19.08
N ILE A 346 1.60 -7.51 -20.28
CA ILE A 346 2.50 -6.94 -21.31
C ILE A 346 3.13 -5.63 -20.81
N SER A 347 2.33 -4.75 -20.19
CA SER A 347 2.83 -3.49 -19.64
C SER A 347 3.86 -3.72 -18.54
N GLN A 348 3.58 -4.65 -17.61
CA GLN A 348 4.51 -4.99 -16.53
C GLN A 348 5.81 -5.60 -17.05
N LYS A 349 5.75 -6.48 -18.05
CA LYS A 349 6.96 -7.07 -18.66
C LYS A 349 7.81 -6.08 -19.46
N ALA A 350 7.22 -4.98 -19.91
CA ALA A 350 7.91 -3.95 -20.67
C ALA A 350 8.59 -2.90 -19.77
N TYR A 351 8.17 -2.79 -18.51
CA TYR A 351 8.76 -1.91 -17.50
C TYR A 351 10.01 -2.51 -16.89
#